data_3616c79fb7392cd3b51792d514b3527b
#
_entry.id   3616c79fb7392cd3b51792d514b3527b
#
_cell.length_a   1.000
_cell.length_b   1.000
_cell.length_c   1.000
_cell.angle_alpha   90.00
_cell.angle_beta   90.00
_cell.angle_gamma   90.00
#
_symmetry.space_group_name_H-M   'P 1'
#
loop_
_entity.id
_entity.type
_entity.pdbx_description
1 polymer ?
#
loop_
_entity_poly.entity_id
_entity_poly.type
_entity_poly.pdbx_seq_one_letter_code
_entity_poly.pdbx_strand_id
1 'polypeptide(L)'
;MTTVQTSPGDLGLSSLSPEHIQMTEAVDAAVLAWAAQAGASAEHHPELLTVEQLSLIDYFDSFPHLAHRVTPWLSDSADYSLVLTSAACYGIYFSRIGTTVEDRTILTVRQTCRRQETEYTPLRRQREFQMREVVMLGSQGAVEAFLRDGQEAIRTIAGSLGVEASFETASDPFFRKDDPRLLHQKLFPTKQEFVDTSGLAIASVNSHRNFFGERCGIQLTDHTHAFTGCVAFGLERWVDALARSRTTEETK
;
A
#
# COMPACT_ATOMS: atom_id res chain seq x y z
N MET A 1 -4.37 -27.50 8.08
CA MET A 1 -3.51 -26.30 8.25
C MET A 1 -2.37 -26.37 7.24
N THR A 2 -2.43 -25.56 6.22
CA THR A 2 -1.36 -25.51 5.19
C THR A 2 -0.21 -24.69 5.78
N THR A 3 0.92 -25.32 6.05
CA THR A 3 2.08 -24.66 6.66
C THR A 3 2.70 -23.69 5.66
N VAL A 4 2.83 -22.44 6.02
CA VAL A 4 3.63 -21.46 5.26
C VAL A 4 5.10 -21.90 5.38
N GLN A 5 5.74 -22.17 4.24
CA GLN A 5 7.18 -22.47 4.25
C GLN A 5 7.96 -21.17 4.47
N THR A 6 8.63 -21.08 5.60
CA THR A 6 9.56 -19.97 5.90
C THR A 6 10.98 -20.35 5.47
N SER A 7 11.73 -19.36 5.03
CA SER A 7 13.17 -19.56 4.74
C SER A 7 13.95 -19.83 6.03
N PRO A 8 15.05 -20.62 5.98
CA PRO A 8 15.89 -20.85 7.15
C PRO A 8 16.40 -19.53 7.72
N GLY A 9 16.19 -19.30 9.02
CA GLY A 9 16.72 -18.16 9.74
C GLY A 9 15.80 -16.96 9.87
N ASP A 10 14.48 -17.11 9.64
CA ASP A 10 13.47 -16.04 9.85
C ASP A 10 13.81 -14.70 9.18
N LEU A 11 14.13 -14.75 7.90
CA LEU A 11 14.51 -13.58 7.10
C LEU A 11 13.29 -12.75 6.66
N GLY A 12 12.07 -13.10 7.07
CA GLY A 12 10.84 -12.43 6.64
C GLY A 12 10.46 -12.72 5.19
N LEU A 13 10.89 -13.86 4.67
CA LEU A 13 10.56 -14.37 3.33
C LEU A 13 9.63 -15.58 3.47
N SER A 14 8.55 -15.61 2.72
CA SER A 14 7.57 -16.70 2.75
C SER A 14 7.20 -17.13 1.34
N SER A 15 7.00 -18.43 1.17
CA SER A 15 6.41 -18.98 -0.06
C SER A 15 4.92 -19.21 0.15
N LEU A 16 4.11 -18.86 -0.81
CA LEU A 16 2.67 -19.12 -0.79
C LEU A 16 2.38 -20.51 -1.35
N SER A 17 1.54 -21.28 -0.66
CA SER A 17 1.00 -22.55 -1.17
C SER A 17 0.02 -22.29 -2.32
N PRO A 18 -0.33 -23.32 -3.12
CA PRO A 18 -1.36 -23.18 -4.14
C PRO A 18 -2.70 -22.66 -3.61
N GLU A 19 -3.08 -23.06 -2.39
CA GLU A 19 -4.29 -22.57 -1.71
C GLU A 19 -4.18 -21.08 -1.37
N HIS A 20 -3.03 -20.63 -0.82
CA HIS A 20 -2.79 -19.23 -0.53
C HIS A 20 -2.79 -18.38 -1.80
N ILE A 21 -2.25 -18.89 -2.91
CA ILE A 21 -2.30 -18.21 -4.22
C ILE A 21 -3.77 -18.03 -4.65
N GLN A 22 -4.61 -19.07 -4.55
CA GLN A 22 -6.03 -18.96 -4.89
C GLN A 22 -6.75 -17.90 -4.04
N MET A 23 -6.46 -17.84 -2.73
CA MET A 23 -7.00 -16.81 -1.85
C MET A 23 -6.53 -15.41 -2.27
N THR A 24 -5.25 -15.26 -2.57
CA THR A 24 -4.67 -13.99 -3.06
C THR A 24 -5.37 -13.50 -4.33
N GLU A 25 -5.55 -14.38 -5.31
CA GLU A 25 -6.20 -14.04 -6.59
C GLU A 25 -7.70 -13.74 -6.40
N ALA A 26 -8.38 -14.41 -5.46
CA ALA A 26 -9.77 -14.10 -5.15
C ALA A 26 -9.94 -12.69 -4.55
N VAL A 27 -9.06 -12.31 -3.62
CA VAL A 27 -9.03 -10.95 -3.06
C VAL A 27 -8.71 -9.93 -4.16
N ASP A 28 -7.66 -10.17 -4.93
CA ASP A 28 -7.23 -9.26 -6.00
C ASP A 28 -8.32 -9.06 -7.05
N ALA A 29 -9.01 -10.12 -7.44
CA ALA A 29 -10.14 -10.06 -8.38
C ALA A 29 -11.32 -9.23 -7.83
N ALA A 30 -11.64 -9.36 -6.54
CA ALA A 30 -12.69 -8.56 -5.90
C ALA A 30 -12.32 -7.06 -5.88
N VAL A 31 -11.05 -6.74 -5.58
CA VAL A 31 -10.56 -5.35 -5.60
C VAL A 31 -10.57 -4.80 -7.03
N LEU A 32 -10.13 -5.58 -8.03
CA LEU A 32 -10.15 -5.17 -9.44
C LEU A 32 -11.57 -4.94 -9.95
N ALA A 33 -12.55 -5.74 -9.52
CA ALA A 33 -13.96 -5.54 -9.90
C ALA A 33 -14.48 -4.18 -9.38
N TRP A 34 -14.16 -3.82 -8.13
CA TRP A 34 -14.47 -2.50 -7.61
C TRP A 34 -13.69 -1.39 -8.33
N ALA A 35 -12.38 -1.54 -8.55
CA ALA A 35 -11.55 -0.58 -9.25
C ALA A 35 -12.10 -0.28 -10.65
N ALA A 36 -12.54 -1.30 -11.39
CA ALA A 36 -13.16 -1.15 -12.70
C ALA A 36 -14.47 -0.37 -12.63
N GLN A 37 -15.32 -0.62 -11.63
CA GLN A 37 -16.56 0.15 -11.40
C GLN A 37 -16.27 1.62 -11.06
N ALA A 38 -15.17 1.89 -10.34
CA ALA A 38 -14.71 3.24 -10.06
C ALA A 38 -14.10 3.94 -11.28
N GLY A 39 -13.87 3.23 -12.39
CA GLY A 39 -13.25 3.75 -13.60
C GLY A 39 -11.72 3.73 -13.59
N ALA A 40 -11.11 2.89 -12.78
CA ALA A 40 -9.65 2.79 -12.69
C ALA A 40 -9.02 2.13 -13.92
N SER A 41 -7.93 2.70 -14.40
CA SER A 41 -7.03 2.07 -15.38
C SER A 41 -5.89 1.34 -14.66
N ALA A 42 -5.54 0.14 -15.13
CA ALA A 42 -4.45 -0.63 -14.56
C ALA A 42 -3.10 -0.16 -15.11
N GLU A 43 -2.12 -0.01 -14.23
CA GLU A 43 -0.74 0.31 -14.59
C GLU A 43 0.22 -0.70 -13.97
N HIS A 44 1.41 -0.79 -14.57
CA HIS A 44 2.55 -1.54 -14.06
C HIS A 44 3.76 -0.62 -13.96
N HIS A 45 4.46 -0.64 -12.82
CA HIS A 45 5.63 0.19 -12.57
C HIS A 45 6.82 -0.67 -12.14
N PRO A 46 8.06 -0.21 -12.37
CA PRO A 46 9.25 -0.88 -11.86
C PRO A 46 9.22 -0.96 -10.32
N GLU A 47 9.77 -2.04 -9.78
CA GLU A 47 9.98 -2.19 -8.34
C GLU A 47 11.20 -1.39 -7.84
N LEU A 48 12.06 -0.96 -8.75
CA LEU A 48 13.25 -0.16 -8.49
C LEU A 48 12.94 1.32 -8.66
N LEU A 49 13.25 2.08 -7.64
CA LEU A 49 13.13 3.54 -7.58
C LEU A 49 14.49 4.17 -7.43
N THR A 50 14.68 5.38 -7.93
CA THR A 50 15.93 6.10 -7.72
C THR A 50 15.92 6.83 -6.36
N VAL A 51 17.11 7.09 -5.83
CA VAL A 51 17.26 7.89 -4.60
C VAL A 51 16.70 9.29 -4.82
N GLU A 52 16.86 9.86 -6.01
CA GLU A 52 16.34 11.19 -6.35
C GLU A 52 14.81 11.21 -6.27
N GLN A 53 14.11 10.20 -6.84
CA GLN A 53 12.65 10.08 -6.76
C GLN A 53 12.17 10.02 -5.31
N LEU A 54 12.82 9.19 -4.49
CA LEU A 54 12.46 9.05 -3.08
C LEU A 54 12.80 10.31 -2.26
N SER A 55 13.86 11.04 -2.63
CA SER A 55 14.22 12.30 -1.99
C SER A 55 13.19 13.40 -2.25
N LEU A 56 12.53 13.42 -3.42
CA LEU A 56 11.46 14.37 -3.69
C LEU A 56 10.33 14.30 -2.64
N ILE A 57 10.05 13.12 -2.12
CA ILE A 57 8.96 12.87 -1.16
C ILE A 57 9.46 12.77 0.29
N ASP A 58 10.65 13.27 0.60
CA ASP A 58 11.29 13.23 1.94
C ASP A 58 11.31 11.80 2.55
N TYR A 59 11.44 10.77 1.69
CA TYR A 59 11.36 9.37 2.12
C TYR A 59 12.43 9.01 3.15
N PHE A 60 13.67 9.46 2.93
CA PHE A 60 14.80 9.12 3.81
C PHE A 60 14.76 9.87 5.14
N ASP A 61 14.02 10.98 5.23
CA ASP A 61 13.74 11.65 6.50
C ASP A 61 12.59 10.96 7.27
N SER A 62 11.65 10.37 6.52
CA SER A 62 10.43 9.78 7.06
C SER A 62 10.56 8.30 7.40
N PHE A 63 11.14 7.52 6.50
CA PHE A 63 11.14 6.05 6.54
C PHE A 63 12.50 5.42 6.19
N PRO A 64 13.67 5.98 6.61
CA PRO A 64 14.99 5.44 6.24
C PRO A 64 15.17 3.99 6.69
N HIS A 65 14.53 3.63 7.80
CA HIS A 65 14.58 2.30 8.40
C HIS A 65 13.86 1.21 7.59
N LEU A 66 12.99 1.59 6.64
CA LEU A 66 12.27 0.64 5.78
C LEU A 66 12.98 0.41 4.44
N ALA A 67 14.00 1.21 4.11
CA ALA A 67 14.62 1.21 2.80
C ALA A 67 15.50 -0.02 2.56
N HIS A 68 15.36 -0.62 1.40
CA HIS A 68 16.27 -1.64 0.87
C HIS A 68 17.05 -1.06 -0.31
N ARG A 69 18.34 -0.80 -0.12
CA ARG A 69 19.24 -0.37 -1.19
C ARG A 69 19.63 -1.56 -2.06
N VAL A 70 19.61 -1.35 -3.37
CA VAL A 70 20.11 -2.34 -4.34
C VAL A 70 21.50 -1.92 -4.81
N THR A 71 22.45 -2.84 -4.70
CA THR A 71 23.83 -2.63 -5.16
C THR A 71 24.22 -3.80 -6.06
N PRO A 72 24.76 -3.57 -7.27
CA PRO A 72 25.29 -4.62 -8.10
C PRO A 72 26.41 -5.41 -7.39
N TRP A 73 26.40 -6.74 -7.52
CA TRP A 73 27.32 -7.61 -6.79
C TRP A 73 28.81 -7.35 -7.09
N LEU A 74 29.14 -7.01 -8.35
CA LEU A 74 30.51 -6.82 -8.82
C LEU A 74 30.90 -5.34 -9.00
N SER A 75 30.10 -4.39 -8.57
CA SER A 75 30.38 -2.97 -8.78
C SER A 75 30.42 -2.23 -7.46
N ASP A 76 31.55 -1.59 -7.19
CA ASP A 76 31.68 -0.58 -6.13
C ASP A 76 31.23 0.83 -6.60
N SER A 77 30.76 0.95 -7.87
CA SER A 77 30.36 2.24 -8.42
C SER A 77 29.08 2.73 -7.73
N ALA A 78 29.16 3.89 -7.11
CA ALA A 78 28.05 4.58 -6.48
C ALA A 78 27.04 5.18 -7.49
N ASP A 79 27.26 4.94 -8.79
CA ASP A 79 26.54 5.62 -9.87
C ASP A 79 25.08 5.20 -10.05
N TYR A 80 24.64 4.12 -9.39
CA TYR A 80 23.24 3.69 -9.40
C TYR A 80 22.74 3.46 -7.99
N SER A 81 22.24 4.53 -7.38
CA SER A 81 21.56 4.41 -6.10
C SER A 81 20.10 4.05 -6.34
N LEU A 82 19.82 2.75 -6.37
CA LEU A 82 18.47 2.21 -6.50
C LEU A 82 17.96 1.67 -5.16
N VAL A 83 16.67 1.79 -4.95
CA VAL A 83 15.96 1.34 -3.76
C VAL A 83 14.75 0.55 -4.18
N LEU A 84 14.47 -0.55 -3.49
CA LEU A 84 13.26 -1.34 -3.70
C LEU A 84 12.05 -0.58 -3.15
N THR A 85 10.95 -0.58 -3.90
CA THR A 85 9.75 0.13 -3.48
C THR A 85 9.17 -0.44 -2.19
N SER A 86 8.73 0.44 -1.30
CA SER A 86 8.08 0.08 -0.03
C SER A 86 6.56 0.31 -0.03
N ALA A 87 6.01 0.90 -1.12
CA ALA A 87 4.59 1.12 -1.33
C ALA A 87 4.25 0.98 -2.82
N ALA A 88 3.06 0.50 -3.16
CA ALA A 88 2.70 0.23 -4.54
C ALA A 88 2.43 1.51 -5.33
N CYS A 89 1.90 2.56 -4.69
CA CYS A 89 1.52 3.82 -5.35
C CYS A 89 2.68 4.70 -5.81
N TYR A 90 3.90 4.52 -5.30
CA TYR A 90 5.02 5.42 -5.63
C TYR A 90 5.30 5.52 -7.12
N GLY A 91 5.28 4.39 -7.84
CA GLY A 91 5.47 4.38 -9.28
C GLY A 91 4.47 5.25 -10.03
N ILE A 92 3.22 5.30 -9.56
CA ILE A 92 2.16 6.14 -10.14
C ILE A 92 2.52 7.62 -10.06
N TYR A 93 3.01 8.08 -8.90
CA TYR A 93 3.38 9.49 -8.72
C TYR A 93 4.65 9.85 -9.48
N PHE A 94 5.66 8.99 -9.44
CA PHE A 94 6.94 9.27 -10.09
C PHE A 94 6.85 9.23 -11.62
N SER A 95 5.96 8.43 -12.19
CA SER A 95 5.70 8.45 -13.64
C SER A 95 5.00 9.73 -14.13
N ARG A 96 4.49 10.54 -13.19
CA ARG A 96 3.76 11.79 -13.45
C ARG A 96 4.46 13.04 -12.98
N ILE A 97 5.77 12.98 -12.69
CA ILE A 97 6.54 14.16 -12.29
C ILE A 97 6.43 15.25 -13.36
N GLY A 98 5.98 16.45 -12.93
CA GLY A 98 5.85 17.62 -13.78
C GLY A 98 4.73 17.54 -14.83
N THR A 99 3.77 16.62 -14.67
CA THR A 99 2.67 16.47 -15.65
C THR A 99 1.36 17.11 -15.17
N THR A 100 0.46 17.32 -16.12
CA THR A 100 -0.94 17.69 -15.87
C THR A 100 -1.81 16.45 -16.02
N VAL A 101 -2.73 16.24 -15.05
CA VAL A 101 -3.70 15.14 -15.06
C VAL A 101 -5.13 15.69 -15.03
N GLU A 102 -6.07 14.91 -15.56
CA GLU A 102 -7.48 15.20 -15.45
C GLU A 102 -7.99 15.01 -14.02
N ASP A 103 -9.00 15.79 -13.63
CA ASP A 103 -9.70 15.55 -12.35
C ASP A 103 -10.31 14.13 -12.36
N ARG A 104 -10.23 13.45 -11.21
CA ARG A 104 -10.68 12.05 -11.05
C ARG A 104 -9.88 11.03 -11.88
N THR A 105 -8.59 11.25 -12.10
CA THR A 105 -7.71 10.21 -12.65
C THR A 105 -7.58 9.09 -11.62
N ILE A 106 -8.14 7.90 -11.93
CA ILE A 106 -8.13 6.73 -11.03
C ILE A 106 -7.30 5.63 -11.67
N LEU A 107 -6.38 5.07 -10.89
CA LEU A 107 -5.40 4.09 -11.33
C LEU A 107 -5.33 2.92 -10.35
N THR A 108 -5.00 1.73 -10.83
CA THR A 108 -4.73 0.59 -9.97
C THR A 108 -3.42 -0.07 -10.33
N VAL A 109 -2.70 -0.51 -9.30
CA VAL A 109 -1.41 -1.18 -9.42
C VAL A 109 -1.33 -2.34 -8.44
N ARG A 110 -0.80 -3.49 -8.87
CA ARG A 110 -0.32 -4.57 -7.99
C ARG A 110 1.19 -4.56 -8.02
N GLN A 111 1.81 -4.53 -6.86
CA GLN A 111 3.25 -4.34 -6.73
C GLN A 111 3.80 -5.24 -5.61
N THR A 112 4.98 -5.82 -5.83
CA THR A 112 5.77 -6.39 -4.75
C THR A 112 6.47 -5.25 -4.01
N CYS A 113 6.16 -5.12 -2.72
CA CYS A 113 6.75 -4.13 -1.84
C CYS A 113 7.74 -4.79 -0.90
N ARG A 114 8.78 -4.04 -0.52
CA ARG A 114 9.80 -4.53 0.42
C ARG A 114 10.07 -3.52 1.51
N ARG A 115 10.06 -4.01 2.75
CA ARG A 115 10.33 -3.20 3.95
C ARG A 115 11.31 -3.89 4.85
N GLN A 116 12.32 -3.16 5.31
CA GLN A 116 13.22 -3.62 6.34
C GLN A 116 12.50 -3.47 7.68
N GLU A 117 12.00 -4.57 8.19
CA GLU A 117 11.34 -4.64 9.49
C GLU A 117 12.30 -5.22 10.53
N THR A 118 12.03 -5.02 11.82
CA THR A 118 12.82 -5.60 12.92
C THR A 118 12.34 -6.98 13.34
N GLU A 119 11.08 -7.29 13.08
CA GLU A 119 10.43 -8.55 13.41
C GLU A 119 9.59 -9.02 12.24
N TYR A 120 9.56 -10.32 12.01
CA TYR A 120 8.82 -10.93 10.92
C TYR A 120 7.84 -11.98 11.44
N THR A 121 6.68 -12.02 10.81
CA THR A 121 5.64 -13.02 11.04
C THR A 121 5.05 -13.42 9.70
N PRO A 122 5.05 -14.71 9.33
CA PRO A 122 4.54 -15.18 8.05
C PRO A 122 3.14 -14.64 7.75
N LEU A 123 2.89 -14.22 6.52
CA LEU A 123 1.67 -13.59 5.99
C LEU A 123 1.31 -12.24 6.64
N ARG A 124 1.79 -11.93 7.83
CA ARG A 124 1.36 -10.74 8.61
C ARG A 124 2.36 -9.59 8.53
N ARG A 125 3.65 -9.89 8.72
CA ARG A 125 4.75 -8.93 8.65
C ARG A 125 5.93 -9.58 7.96
N GLN A 126 6.13 -9.21 6.72
CA GLN A 126 7.13 -9.82 5.85
C GLN A 126 8.09 -8.75 5.30
N ARG A 127 9.30 -9.17 4.93
CA ARG A 127 10.27 -8.32 4.22
C ARG A 127 9.81 -8.03 2.80
N GLU A 128 9.17 -9.01 2.17
CA GLU A 128 8.61 -8.94 0.84
C GLU A 128 7.14 -9.37 0.87
N PHE A 129 6.27 -8.55 0.29
CA PHE A 129 4.83 -8.76 0.28
C PHE A 129 4.20 -8.04 -0.90
N GLN A 130 3.01 -8.46 -1.30
CA GLN A 130 2.27 -7.85 -2.39
C GLN A 130 1.19 -6.91 -1.88
N MET A 131 1.07 -5.77 -2.56
CA MET A 131 -0.03 -4.84 -2.37
C MET A 131 -0.78 -4.62 -3.69
N ARG A 132 -2.11 -4.60 -3.60
CA ARG A 132 -2.96 -3.98 -4.59
C ARG A 132 -3.37 -2.60 -4.06
N GLU A 133 -3.13 -1.57 -4.84
CA GLU A 133 -3.60 -0.23 -4.51
C GLU A 133 -4.47 0.33 -5.63
N VAL A 134 -5.54 1.05 -5.23
CA VAL A 134 -6.34 1.89 -6.13
C VAL A 134 -6.12 3.33 -5.70
N VAL A 135 -5.64 4.14 -6.61
CA VAL A 135 -5.12 5.49 -6.36
C VAL A 135 -5.95 6.49 -7.15
N MET A 136 -6.31 7.59 -6.52
CA MET A 136 -6.93 8.72 -7.19
C MET A 136 -6.06 9.96 -7.11
N LEU A 137 -5.94 10.66 -8.24
CA LEU A 137 -5.42 12.01 -8.38
C LEU A 137 -6.58 12.91 -8.84
N GLY A 138 -6.75 14.07 -8.20
CA GLY A 138 -7.85 14.95 -8.55
C GLY A 138 -7.99 16.14 -7.60
N SER A 139 -9.13 16.81 -7.66
CA SER A 139 -9.52 17.84 -6.73
C SER A 139 -9.74 17.26 -5.31
N GLN A 140 -9.61 18.10 -4.28
CA GLN A 140 -9.79 17.67 -2.89
C GLN A 140 -11.11 16.94 -2.69
N GLY A 141 -12.21 17.53 -3.15
CA GLY A 141 -13.54 16.93 -2.97
C GLY A 141 -13.71 15.60 -3.69
N ALA A 142 -13.10 15.46 -4.88
CA ALA A 142 -13.14 14.21 -5.64
C ALA A 142 -12.35 13.10 -4.92
N VAL A 143 -11.15 13.40 -4.40
CA VAL A 143 -10.34 12.44 -3.63
C VAL A 143 -11.05 12.03 -2.33
N GLU A 144 -11.62 12.99 -1.59
CA GLU A 144 -12.37 12.68 -0.37
C GLU A 144 -13.61 11.80 -0.63
N ALA A 145 -14.33 12.01 -1.73
CA ALA A 145 -15.43 11.15 -2.13
C ALA A 145 -14.96 9.75 -2.48
N PHE A 146 -13.90 9.63 -3.29
CA PHE A 146 -13.30 8.35 -3.64
C PHE A 146 -12.85 7.54 -2.41
N LEU A 147 -12.25 8.19 -1.42
CA LEU A 147 -11.79 7.51 -0.19
C LEU A 147 -12.98 7.01 0.66
N ARG A 148 -14.11 7.75 0.71
CA ARG A 148 -15.35 7.26 1.35
C ARG A 148 -15.91 6.05 0.61
N ASP A 149 -15.99 6.10 -0.72
CA ASP A 149 -16.44 4.96 -1.54
C ASP A 149 -15.51 3.75 -1.35
N GLY A 150 -14.20 4.00 -1.20
CA GLY A 150 -13.20 2.97 -0.91
C GLY A 150 -13.41 2.28 0.43
N GLN A 151 -13.84 2.99 1.47
CA GLN A 151 -14.19 2.37 2.75
C GLN A 151 -15.38 1.41 2.62
N GLU A 152 -16.41 1.80 1.88
CA GLU A 152 -17.57 0.93 1.63
C GLU A 152 -17.19 -0.28 0.76
N ALA A 153 -16.30 -0.08 -0.22
CA ALA A 153 -15.78 -1.18 -1.03
C ALA A 153 -15.01 -2.19 -0.18
N ILE A 154 -14.13 -1.74 0.73
CA ILE A 154 -13.40 -2.63 1.65
C ILE A 154 -14.40 -3.46 2.49
N ARG A 155 -15.43 -2.83 3.08
CA ARG A 155 -16.45 -3.54 3.87
C ARG A 155 -17.21 -4.57 3.03
N THR A 156 -17.60 -4.20 1.82
CA THR A 156 -18.31 -5.09 0.88
C THR A 156 -17.45 -6.28 0.49
N ILE A 157 -16.19 -6.06 0.16
CA ILE A 157 -15.23 -7.13 -0.18
C ILE A 157 -15.04 -8.06 1.04
N ALA A 158 -14.82 -7.50 2.23
CA ALA A 158 -14.65 -8.28 3.45
C ALA A 158 -15.88 -9.15 3.74
N GLY A 159 -17.08 -8.57 3.68
CA GLY A 159 -18.32 -9.29 3.88
C GLY A 159 -18.53 -10.40 2.86
N SER A 160 -18.22 -10.18 1.58
CA SER A 160 -18.33 -11.19 0.52
C SER A 160 -17.34 -12.35 0.68
N LEU A 161 -16.23 -12.12 1.34
CA LEU A 161 -15.17 -13.09 1.60
C LEU A 161 -15.26 -13.72 3.01
N GLY A 162 -16.25 -13.33 3.84
CA GLY A 162 -16.42 -13.85 5.20
C GLY A 162 -15.36 -13.38 6.19
N VAL A 163 -14.79 -12.18 5.98
CA VAL A 163 -13.79 -11.59 6.88
C VAL A 163 -14.42 -10.54 7.76
N GLU A 164 -14.33 -10.72 9.08
CA GLU A 164 -14.77 -9.74 10.07
C GLU A 164 -13.64 -8.77 10.41
N ALA A 165 -13.88 -7.47 10.21
CA ALA A 165 -12.91 -6.42 10.48
C ALA A 165 -13.61 -5.06 10.67
N SER A 166 -12.91 -4.08 11.23
CA SER A 166 -13.42 -2.72 11.45
C SER A 166 -12.37 -1.66 11.13
N PHE A 167 -12.84 -0.43 10.85
CA PHE A 167 -11.92 0.69 10.64
C PHE A 167 -11.44 1.27 11.96
N GLU A 168 -10.13 1.50 12.04
CA GLU A 168 -9.45 2.19 13.12
C GLU A 168 -8.61 3.35 12.56
N THR A 169 -8.50 4.44 13.32
CA THR A 169 -7.59 5.54 12.98
C THR A 169 -6.16 5.10 13.22
N ALA A 170 -5.31 5.31 12.24
CA ALA A 170 -3.91 4.94 12.27
C ALA A 170 -3.00 6.12 11.93
N SER A 171 -1.70 5.95 12.18
CA SER A 171 -0.63 6.85 11.75
C SER A 171 0.45 6.07 11.01
N ASP A 172 1.19 6.75 10.15
CA ASP A 172 2.32 6.13 9.46
C ASP A 172 3.47 5.84 10.43
N PRO A 173 4.26 4.78 10.18
CA PRO A 173 5.37 4.39 11.04
C PRO A 173 6.61 5.27 10.79
N PHE A 174 6.51 6.59 11.06
CA PHE A 174 7.64 7.49 10.93
C PHE A 174 8.81 7.06 11.80
N PHE A 175 10.02 7.23 11.28
CA PHE A 175 11.25 6.86 11.99
C PHE A 175 11.43 7.67 13.28
N ARG A 176 11.17 8.98 13.23
CA ARG A 176 11.24 9.85 14.38
C ARG A 176 9.92 9.86 15.15
N LYS A 177 9.95 9.45 16.41
CA LYS A 177 8.75 9.44 17.28
C LYS A 177 8.28 10.84 17.68
N ASP A 178 9.12 11.87 17.54
CA ASP A 178 8.85 13.28 17.78
C ASP A 178 8.51 14.06 16.50
N ASP A 179 8.27 13.37 15.38
CA ASP A 179 7.95 14.01 14.11
C ASP A 179 6.64 14.81 14.22
N PRO A 180 6.65 16.12 13.90
CA PRO A 180 5.44 16.95 13.94
C PRO A 180 4.30 16.41 13.08
N ARG A 181 4.62 15.66 12.02
CA ARG A 181 3.62 15.00 11.17
C ARG A 181 2.79 13.95 11.91
N LEU A 182 3.38 13.25 12.92
CA LEU A 182 2.64 12.32 13.79
C LEU A 182 1.55 13.04 14.60
N LEU A 183 1.88 14.20 15.18
CA LEU A 183 0.90 15.00 15.90
C LEU A 183 -0.20 15.50 14.96
N HIS A 184 0.19 15.97 13.77
CA HIS A 184 -0.76 16.43 12.76
C HIS A 184 -1.69 15.30 12.30
N GLN A 185 -1.18 14.08 12.06
CA GLN A 185 -2.01 12.91 11.70
C GLN A 185 -2.96 12.50 12.83
N LYS A 186 -2.58 12.66 14.09
CA LYS A 186 -3.47 12.41 15.25
C LYS A 186 -4.61 13.44 15.35
N LEU A 187 -4.32 14.71 15.07
CA LEU A 187 -5.30 15.80 15.10
C LEU A 187 -6.22 15.81 13.86
N PHE A 188 -5.67 15.44 12.71
CA PHE A 188 -6.34 15.40 11.42
C PHE A 188 -6.06 14.04 10.75
N PRO A 189 -6.84 13.00 11.11
CA PRO A 189 -6.61 11.65 10.62
C PRO A 189 -6.57 11.60 9.09
N THR A 190 -5.42 11.21 8.55
CA THR A 190 -5.19 11.04 7.10
C THR A 190 -5.11 9.59 6.70
N LYS A 191 -5.08 8.68 7.69
CA LYS A 191 -5.00 7.24 7.49
C LYS A 191 -6.00 6.51 8.38
N GLN A 192 -6.73 5.59 7.77
CA GLN A 192 -7.57 4.63 8.47
C GLN A 192 -7.18 3.22 8.03
N GLU A 193 -7.02 2.33 8.96
CA GLU A 193 -6.72 0.92 8.71
C GLU A 193 -7.96 0.07 8.97
N PHE A 194 -8.17 -0.93 8.11
CA PHE A 194 -9.20 -1.93 8.27
C PHE A 194 -8.57 -3.14 8.98
N VAL A 195 -8.93 -3.30 10.25
CA VAL A 195 -8.27 -4.20 11.19
C VAL A 195 -9.18 -5.38 11.48
N ASP A 196 -8.66 -6.58 11.31
CA ASP A 196 -9.39 -7.82 11.58
C ASP A 196 -9.49 -8.13 13.09
N THR A 197 -10.24 -9.17 13.42
CA THR A 197 -10.46 -9.60 14.81
C THR A 197 -9.21 -10.01 15.58
N SER A 198 -8.06 -10.19 14.89
CA SER A 198 -6.75 -10.50 15.51
C SER A 198 -5.89 -9.25 15.70
N GLY A 199 -6.38 -8.06 15.37
CA GLY A 199 -5.62 -6.82 15.43
C GLY A 199 -4.68 -6.60 14.24
N LEU A 200 -4.85 -7.33 13.12
CA LEU A 200 -4.05 -7.17 11.92
C LEU A 200 -4.73 -6.20 10.95
N ALA A 201 -4.05 -5.12 10.57
CA ALA A 201 -4.48 -4.25 9.49
C ALA A 201 -4.31 -4.95 8.15
N ILE A 202 -5.42 -5.24 7.45
CA ILE A 202 -5.45 -5.96 6.17
C ILE A 202 -5.67 -5.04 4.97
N ALA A 203 -6.27 -3.86 5.19
CA ALA A 203 -6.43 -2.82 4.20
C ALA A 203 -6.29 -1.45 4.85
N SER A 204 -6.12 -0.41 4.04
CA SER A 204 -6.10 0.97 4.53
C SER A 204 -6.65 1.95 3.50
N VAL A 205 -7.15 3.08 4.01
CA VAL A 205 -7.57 4.25 3.24
C VAL A 205 -6.68 5.40 3.66
N ASN A 206 -5.99 6.01 2.70
CA ASN A 206 -4.98 7.02 2.95
C ASN A 206 -5.26 8.29 2.15
N SER A 207 -5.43 9.42 2.83
CA SER A 207 -5.46 10.75 2.22
C SER A 207 -4.06 11.34 2.27
N HIS A 208 -3.45 11.57 1.12
CA HIS A 208 -2.15 12.23 1.05
C HIS A 208 -2.30 13.74 0.90
N ARG A 209 -3.54 14.24 0.83
CA ARG A 209 -3.83 15.64 0.50
C ARG A 209 -3.13 16.02 -0.81
N ASN A 210 -2.51 17.19 -0.88
CA ASN A 210 -1.74 17.64 -2.04
C ASN A 210 -0.23 17.30 -1.97
N PHE A 211 0.20 16.47 -1.01
CA PHE A 211 1.62 16.18 -0.78
C PHE A 211 2.35 15.69 -2.03
N PHE A 212 1.84 14.65 -2.70
CA PHE A 212 2.47 14.16 -3.93
C PHE A 212 2.27 15.13 -5.10
N GLY A 213 1.13 15.83 -5.15
CA GLY A 213 0.91 16.88 -6.15
C GLY A 213 1.99 17.97 -6.08
N GLU A 214 2.25 18.50 -4.90
CA GLU A 214 3.28 19.53 -4.70
C GLU A 214 4.69 18.98 -4.92
N ARG A 215 5.05 17.85 -4.29
CA ARG A 215 6.39 17.30 -4.34
C ARG A 215 6.80 16.79 -5.72
N CYS A 216 5.88 16.20 -6.45
CA CYS A 216 6.12 15.71 -7.81
C CYS A 216 5.74 16.72 -8.90
N GLY A 217 5.20 17.89 -8.54
CA GLY A 217 4.74 18.89 -9.52
C GLY A 217 3.58 18.40 -10.37
N ILE A 218 2.69 17.54 -9.84
CA ILE A 218 1.52 17.03 -10.55
C ILE A 218 0.40 18.07 -10.40
N GLN A 219 -0.11 18.56 -11.52
CA GLN A 219 -1.15 19.59 -11.55
C GLN A 219 -2.44 19.06 -12.20
N LEU A 220 -3.55 19.68 -11.86
CA LEU A 220 -4.80 19.57 -12.59
C LEU A 220 -4.81 20.55 -13.77
N THR A 221 -5.81 20.45 -14.65
CA THR A 221 -5.95 21.31 -15.83
C THR A 221 -6.15 22.80 -15.49
N ASP A 222 -6.57 23.10 -14.24
CA ASP A 222 -6.67 24.47 -13.72
C ASP A 222 -5.37 24.99 -13.09
N HIS A 223 -4.26 24.23 -13.22
CA HIS A 223 -2.94 24.50 -12.67
C HIS A 223 -2.85 24.43 -11.14
N THR A 224 -3.86 23.95 -10.44
CA THR A 224 -3.75 23.63 -9.00
C THR A 224 -3.01 22.32 -8.81
N HIS A 225 -2.30 22.15 -7.69
CA HIS A 225 -1.69 20.87 -7.37
C HIS A 225 -2.73 19.80 -7.07
N ALA A 226 -2.56 18.63 -7.68
CA ALA A 226 -3.46 17.51 -7.48
C ALA A 226 -3.46 17.04 -6.03
N PHE A 227 -4.63 16.83 -5.45
CA PHE A 227 -4.80 16.00 -4.28
C PHE A 227 -4.68 14.54 -4.66
N THR A 228 -4.22 13.71 -3.72
CA THR A 228 -4.08 12.28 -3.95
C THR A 228 -4.55 11.48 -2.75
N GLY A 229 -5.02 10.27 -3.02
CA GLY A 229 -5.38 9.31 -2.01
C GLY A 229 -5.33 7.91 -2.55
N CYS A 230 -5.16 6.93 -1.68
CA CYS A 230 -5.17 5.53 -2.08
C CYS A 230 -5.99 4.64 -1.14
N VAL A 231 -6.50 3.56 -1.71
CA VAL A 231 -7.11 2.43 -1.01
C VAL A 231 -6.19 1.24 -1.24
N ALA A 232 -5.60 0.71 -0.18
CA ALA A 232 -4.54 -0.28 -0.23
C ALA A 232 -4.95 -1.59 0.43
N PHE A 233 -4.58 -2.71 -0.20
CA PHE A 233 -4.86 -4.07 0.24
C PHE A 233 -3.55 -4.84 0.34
N GLY A 234 -3.20 -5.31 1.53
CA GLY A 234 -2.04 -6.19 1.75
C GLY A 234 -2.45 -7.63 1.49
N LEU A 235 -2.07 -8.19 0.33
CA LEU A 235 -2.66 -9.44 -0.16
C LEU A 235 -2.39 -10.62 0.76
N GLU A 236 -1.17 -10.79 1.27
CA GLU A 236 -0.83 -11.88 2.20
C GLU A 236 -1.56 -11.74 3.55
N ARG A 237 -1.80 -10.49 4.00
CA ARG A 237 -2.56 -10.25 5.23
C ARG A 237 -4.04 -10.65 5.08
N TRP A 238 -4.61 -10.45 3.89
CA TRP A 238 -5.93 -10.97 3.56
C TRP A 238 -5.96 -12.49 3.55
N VAL A 239 -4.91 -13.14 3.04
CA VAL A 239 -4.79 -14.61 3.10
C VAL A 239 -4.78 -15.11 4.54
N ASP A 240 -4.02 -14.46 5.44
CA ASP A 240 -4.00 -14.78 6.87
C ASP A 240 -5.40 -14.63 7.51
N ALA A 241 -6.12 -13.56 7.21
CA ALA A 241 -7.46 -13.33 7.71
C ALA A 241 -8.45 -14.38 7.21
N LEU A 242 -8.42 -14.70 5.90
CA LEU A 242 -9.26 -15.73 5.29
C LEU A 242 -9.01 -17.12 5.85
N ALA A 243 -7.74 -17.50 6.03
CA ALA A 243 -7.39 -18.80 6.59
C ALA A 243 -7.92 -18.97 8.03
N ARG A 244 -7.90 -17.90 8.84
CA ARG A 244 -8.46 -17.93 10.19
C ARG A 244 -9.99 -17.98 10.22
N SER A 245 -10.67 -17.23 9.36
CA SER A 245 -12.14 -17.25 9.27
C SER A 245 -12.65 -18.66 8.98
N ARG A 246 -12.04 -19.38 8.04
CA ARG A 246 -12.40 -20.76 7.70
C ARG A 246 -12.20 -21.74 8.86
N THR A 247 -11.12 -21.60 9.63
CA THR A 247 -10.85 -22.47 10.79
C THR A 247 -11.90 -22.27 11.89
N THR A 248 -12.46 -21.09 12.03
CA THR A 248 -13.48 -20.78 13.03
C THR A 248 -14.85 -21.37 12.63
N GLU A 249 -15.15 -21.49 11.34
CA GLU A 249 -16.39 -22.11 10.84
C GLU A 249 -16.38 -23.64 10.98
N GLU A 250 -15.23 -24.30 10.78
CA GLU A 250 -15.08 -25.76 10.96
C GLU A 250 -15.17 -26.22 12.41
N THR A 251 -15.08 -25.30 13.36
CA THR A 251 -15.07 -25.61 14.82
C THR A 251 -16.43 -25.37 15.48
N LYS A 252 -17.40 -24.83 14.74
CA LYS A 252 -18.79 -24.62 15.19
C LYS A 252 -19.71 -25.70 14.64
#